data_4f70de8afcf2c637c10eedd8282ffe2e
#
_entry.id   4f70de8afcf2c637c10eedd8282ffe2e
#
_cell.length_a   1.000
_cell.length_b   1.000
_cell.length_c   1.000
_cell.angle_alpha   90.00
_cell.angle_beta   90.00
_cell.angle_gamma   90.00
#
_symmetry.space_group_name_H-M   'P 1'
#
loop_
_entity.id
_entity.type
_entity.pdbx_description
1 polymer ?
#
loop_
_entity_poly.entity_id
_entity_poly.type
_entity_poly.pdbx_seq_one_letter_code
_entity_poly.pdbx_strand_id
1 'polypeptide(L)'
;MKMPPESAVRGSRRDVETMTATIERITADTIAPAAETTRDVETTRQKATRYVFAGLRIALGWTFLWAFLDKMFGLGHATAAKNAWIDGGSPTKGFLAFGAAGPSKGFYNGIAGAAWADWLFMIGLAAIGTALLLGIGMRVAAVAGGLLMVMMWTVVLPPENNVFMDDHLIYAGLLAALALVGAGNTFGLGRVWAKLPIVRRFGWLK
;
A
#
# COMPACT_ATOMS: atom_id res chain seq x y z
N MET A 1 -0.97 51.95 -61.47
CA MET A 1 -1.25 50.75 -60.64
C MET A 1 -2.50 51.06 -59.82
N LYS A 2 -3.66 50.46 -60.17
CA LYS A 2 -4.96 50.83 -59.58
C LYS A 2 -5.18 49.95 -58.33
N MET A 3 -5.32 50.59 -57.20
CA MET A 3 -5.64 49.84 -55.93
C MET A 3 -7.05 49.24 -56.02
N PRO A 4 -7.27 48.03 -55.46
CA PRO A 4 -8.59 47.43 -55.43
C PRO A 4 -9.54 48.29 -54.58
N PRO A 5 -10.86 48.31 -54.87
CA PRO A 5 -11.83 49.09 -54.11
C PRO A 5 -11.95 48.60 -52.68
N GLU A 6 -12.05 49.54 -51.75
CA GLU A 6 -12.10 49.31 -50.28
C GLU A 6 -13.22 48.36 -49.86
N SER A 7 -14.30 48.23 -50.62
CA SER A 7 -15.40 47.30 -50.45
C SER A 7 -14.99 45.80 -50.58
N ALA A 8 -14.05 45.52 -51.50
CA ALA A 8 -13.54 44.16 -51.71
C ALA A 8 -12.64 43.67 -50.54
N VAL A 9 -11.88 44.60 -49.96
CA VAL A 9 -11.02 44.31 -48.81
C VAL A 9 -11.86 44.06 -47.53
N ARG A 10 -12.98 44.79 -47.33
CA ARG A 10 -13.90 44.59 -46.22
C ARG A 10 -14.66 43.26 -46.31
N GLY A 11 -15.06 42.83 -47.52
CA GLY A 11 -15.69 41.51 -47.73
C GLY A 11 -14.78 40.38 -47.32
N SER A 12 -13.56 40.39 -47.83
CA SER A 12 -12.55 39.37 -47.55
C SER A 12 -12.19 39.24 -46.05
N ARG A 13 -12.15 40.34 -45.30
CA ARG A 13 -11.89 40.29 -43.84
C ARG A 13 -13.05 39.64 -43.06
N ARG A 14 -14.31 39.96 -43.40
CA ARG A 14 -15.47 39.36 -42.77
C ARG A 14 -15.58 37.87 -43.04
N ASP A 15 -15.23 37.43 -44.22
CA ASP A 15 -15.26 36.01 -44.60
C ASP A 15 -14.19 35.21 -43.79
N VAL A 16 -13.02 35.80 -43.63
CA VAL A 16 -11.92 35.21 -42.80
C VAL A 16 -12.31 35.14 -41.34
N GLU A 17 -12.88 36.23 -40.76
CA GLU A 17 -13.33 36.22 -39.35
C GLU A 17 -14.46 35.21 -39.12
N THR A 18 -15.42 35.08 -40.03
CA THR A 18 -16.49 34.11 -39.95
C THR A 18 -15.97 32.66 -40.04
N MET A 19 -15.02 32.45 -40.94
CA MET A 19 -14.39 31.14 -41.13
C MET A 19 -13.57 30.73 -39.91
N THR A 20 -12.81 31.66 -39.29
CA THR A 20 -12.07 31.45 -38.07
C THR A 20 -12.98 31.09 -36.88
N ALA A 21 -14.08 31.87 -36.69
CA ALA A 21 -15.06 31.61 -35.66
C ALA A 21 -15.78 30.24 -35.84
N THR A 22 -16.02 29.84 -37.08
CA THR A 22 -16.62 28.53 -37.39
C THR A 22 -15.65 27.38 -37.06
N ILE A 23 -14.37 27.52 -37.43
CA ILE A 23 -13.34 26.54 -37.13
C ILE A 23 -13.17 26.40 -35.61
N GLU A 24 -13.11 27.51 -34.87
CA GLU A 24 -12.98 27.48 -33.40
C GLU A 24 -14.17 26.78 -32.74
N ARG A 25 -15.41 27.02 -33.21
CA ARG A 25 -16.62 26.32 -32.71
C ARG A 25 -16.59 24.82 -32.99
N ILE A 26 -16.27 24.42 -34.21
CA ILE A 26 -16.15 23.01 -34.59
C ILE A 26 -15.07 22.31 -33.77
N THR A 27 -13.93 22.98 -33.55
CA THR A 27 -12.85 22.45 -32.76
C THR A 27 -13.25 22.31 -31.28
N ALA A 28 -13.92 23.31 -30.71
CA ALA A 28 -14.41 23.27 -29.35
C ALA A 28 -15.44 22.15 -29.13
N ASP A 29 -16.43 22.04 -30.04
CA ASP A 29 -17.49 21.02 -29.96
C ASP A 29 -16.96 19.58 -30.16
N THR A 30 -15.86 19.43 -30.92
CA THR A 30 -15.26 18.11 -31.19
C THR A 30 -14.32 17.68 -30.06
N ILE A 31 -13.59 18.61 -29.44
CA ILE A 31 -12.61 18.31 -28.39
C ILE A 31 -13.24 18.21 -27.01
N ALA A 32 -14.26 19.01 -26.71
CA ALA A 32 -14.91 19.03 -25.39
C ALA A 32 -15.47 17.67 -24.94
N PRO A 33 -16.27 16.95 -25.74
CA PRO A 33 -16.81 15.65 -25.32
C PRO A 33 -15.74 14.58 -25.14
N ALA A 34 -14.68 14.61 -25.96
CA ALA A 34 -13.55 13.67 -25.83
C ALA A 34 -12.76 13.91 -24.53
N ALA A 35 -12.52 15.16 -24.15
CA ALA A 35 -11.84 15.54 -22.92
C ALA A 35 -12.66 15.20 -21.66
N GLU A 36 -13.98 15.36 -21.72
CA GLU A 36 -14.91 15.04 -20.64
C GLU A 36 -15.01 13.53 -20.43
N THR A 37 -15.13 12.74 -21.49
CA THR A 37 -15.12 11.27 -21.45
C THR A 37 -13.82 10.73 -20.88
N THR A 38 -12.69 11.32 -21.23
CA THR A 38 -11.38 10.91 -20.71
C THR A 38 -11.24 11.21 -19.22
N ARG A 39 -11.76 12.35 -18.75
CA ARG A 39 -11.78 12.70 -17.32
C ARG A 39 -12.65 11.75 -16.51
N ASP A 40 -13.81 11.37 -16.99
CA ASP A 40 -14.72 10.46 -16.30
C ASP A 40 -14.14 9.06 -16.17
N VAL A 41 -13.50 8.54 -17.20
CA VAL A 41 -12.79 7.25 -17.18
C VAL A 41 -11.62 7.29 -16.20
N GLU A 42 -10.83 8.35 -16.20
CA GLU A 42 -9.70 8.49 -15.28
C GLU A 42 -10.17 8.59 -13.83
N THR A 43 -11.22 9.34 -13.55
CA THR A 43 -11.81 9.46 -12.21
C THR A 43 -12.35 8.12 -11.71
N THR A 44 -13.03 7.35 -12.55
CA THR A 44 -13.58 6.02 -12.19
C THR A 44 -12.43 5.04 -11.90
N ARG A 45 -11.40 5.01 -12.72
CA ARG A 45 -10.20 4.18 -12.51
C ARG A 45 -9.48 4.54 -11.21
N GLN A 46 -9.30 5.81 -10.91
CA GLN A 46 -8.66 6.27 -9.68
C GLN A 46 -9.47 5.87 -8.44
N LYS A 47 -10.79 6.00 -8.48
CA LYS A 47 -11.68 5.54 -7.39
C LYS A 47 -11.55 4.03 -7.18
N ALA A 48 -11.64 3.24 -8.24
CA ALA A 48 -11.50 1.78 -8.18
C ALA A 48 -10.14 1.38 -7.57
N THR A 49 -9.04 1.98 -8.02
CA THR A 49 -7.69 1.76 -7.48
C THR A 49 -7.64 2.02 -5.97
N ARG A 50 -8.18 3.14 -5.51
CA ARG A 50 -8.22 3.50 -4.08
C ARG A 50 -8.98 2.47 -3.25
N TYR A 51 -10.11 1.97 -3.73
CA TYR A 51 -10.89 0.96 -3.01
C TYR A 51 -10.19 -0.40 -2.98
N VAL A 52 -9.58 -0.83 -4.08
CA VAL A 52 -8.80 -2.07 -4.14
C VAL A 52 -7.64 -2.01 -3.15
N PHE A 53 -6.85 -0.93 -3.15
CA PHE A 53 -5.74 -0.80 -2.20
C PHE A 53 -6.21 -0.66 -0.75
N ALA A 54 -7.35 -0.05 -0.48
CA ALA A 54 -7.93 -0.03 0.86
C ALA A 54 -8.36 -1.45 1.31
N GLY A 55 -8.97 -2.24 0.43
CA GLY A 55 -9.30 -3.65 0.68
C GLY A 55 -8.07 -4.50 0.97
N LEU A 56 -7.02 -4.40 0.13
CA LEU A 56 -5.75 -5.09 0.33
C LEU A 56 -5.07 -4.70 1.66
N ARG A 57 -5.13 -3.42 2.04
CA ARG A 57 -4.62 -2.94 3.33
C ARG A 57 -5.35 -3.58 4.50
N ILE A 58 -6.68 -3.63 4.45
CA ILE A 58 -7.49 -4.24 5.51
C ILE A 58 -7.21 -5.74 5.60
N ALA A 59 -7.15 -6.44 4.47
CA ALA A 59 -6.85 -7.86 4.40
C ALA A 59 -5.47 -8.18 4.99
N LEU A 60 -4.44 -7.43 4.57
CA LEU A 60 -3.09 -7.60 5.09
C LEU A 60 -3.01 -7.24 6.58
N GLY A 61 -3.68 -6.16 7.02
CA GLY A 61 -3.76 -5.76 8.42
C GLY A 61 -4.41 -6.86 9.28
N TRP A 62 -5.47 -7.49 8.78
CA TRP A 62 -6.08 -8.64 9.43
C TRP A 62 -5.12 -9.83 9.51
N THR A 63 -4.36 -10.13 8.46
CA THR A 63 -3.36 -11.21 8.48
C THR A 63 -2.35 -11.03 9.61
N PHE A 64 -1.79 -9.83 9.79
CA PHE A 64 -0.88 -9.54 10.89
C PHE A 64 -1.54 -9.62 12.26
N LEU A 65 -2.72 -9.00 12.41
CA LEU A 65 -3.44 -9.01 13.68
C LEU A 65 -3.93 -10.41 14.04
N TRP A 66 -4.39 -11.19 13.07
CA TRP A 66 -4.78 -12.57 13.28
C TRP A 66 -3.60 -13.43 13.77
N ALA A 67 -2.43 -13.28 13.14
CA ALA A 67 -1.23 -13.99 13.58
C ALA A 67 -0.84 -13.63 15.01
N PHE A 68 -1.02 -12.36 15.43
CA PHE A 68 -0.86 -11.94 16.82
C PHE A 68 -1.86 -12.63 17.74
N LEU A 69 -3.16 -12.59 17.40
CA LEU A 69 -4.23 -13.17 18.22
C LEU A 69 -4.09 -14.69 18.38
N ASP A 70 -3.79 -15.41 17.30
CA ASP A 70 -3.60 -16.85 17.33
C ASP A 70 -2.40 -17.23 18.20
N LYS A 71 -1.29 -16.50 18.13
CA LYS A 71 -0.12 -16.73 18.98
C LYS A 71 -0.34 -16.32 20.42
N MET A 72 -1.07 -15.25 20.66
CA MET A 72 -1.40 -14.78 22.01
C MET A 72 -2.27 -15.78 22.77
N PHE A 73 -3.33 -16.28 22.13
CA PHE A 73 -4.39 -17.05 22.80
C PHE A 73 -4.42 -18.53 22.42
N GLY A 74 -3.57 -19.00 21.50
CA GLY A 74 -3.57 -20.40 21.08
C GLY A 74 -4.88 -20.85 20.44
N LEU A 75 -5.33 -20.12 19.39
CA LEU A 75 -6.65 -20.32 18.77
C LEU A 75 -6.75 -21.57 17.89
N GLY A 76 -5.69 -22.38 17.82
CA GLY A 76 -5.71 -23.69 17.16
C GLY A 76 -5.46 -23.66 15.66
N HIS A 77 -5.00 -22.54 15.10
CA HIS A 77 -4.57 -22.46 13.71
C HIS A 77 -3.06 -22.73 13.60
N ALA A 78 -2.22 -21.70 13.64
CA ALA A 78 -0.77 -21.87 13.65
C ALA A 78 -0.24 -22.16 15.06
N THR A 79 -1.04 -21.91 16.12
CA THR A 79 -0.63 -22.06 17.52
C THR A 79 -1.69 -22.88 18.29
N ALA A 80 -1.28 -24.07 18.73
CA ALA A 80 -2.14 -24.89 19.61
C ALA A 80 -2.32 -24.21 20.97
N ALA A 81 -3.47 -24.42 21.65
CA ALA A 81 -3.82 -23.80 22.93
C ALA A 81 -2.71 -23.95 23.99
N LYS A 82 -2.11 -25.12 24.11
CA LYS A 82 -1.01 -25.40 25.06
C LYS A 82 0.28 -24.59 24.80
N ASN A 83 0.39 -23.94 23.63
CA ASN A 83 1.54 -23.14 23.21
C ASN A 83 1.20 -21.65 23.18
N ALA A 84 0.06 -21.24 23.73
CA ALA A 84 -0.36 -19.84 23.80
C ALA A 84 0.68 -19.00 24.55
N TRP A 85 0.98 -17.81 24.05
CA TRP A 85 1.95 -16.93 24.69
C TRP A 85 1.52 -16.49 26.09
N ILE A 86 0.22 -16.26 26.28
CA ILE A 86 -0.35 -15.91 27.59
C ILE A 86 -0.17 -17.02 28.62
N ASP A 87 -0.02 -18.28 28.19
CA ASP A 87 0.20 -19.45 29.04
C ASP A 87 1.68 -19.84 29.15
N GLY A 88 2.61 -18.94 28.73
CA GLY A 88 4.05 -19.16 28.83
C GLY A 88 4.67 -19.85 27.60
N GLY A 89 3.92 -20.00 26.50
CA GLY A 89 4.47 -20.46 25.23
C GLY A 89 5.44 -19.43 24.60
N SER A 90 6.19 -19.84 23.58
CA SER A 90 7.08 -18.95 22.82
C SER A 90 6.61 -18.83 21.38
N PRO A 91 6.15 -17.64 20.95
CA PRO A 91 5.65 -17.39 19.61
C PRO A 91 6.67 -17.61 18.49
N THR A 92 7.97 -17.42 18.78
CA THR A 92 9.04 -17.52 17.78
C THR A 92 9.72 -18.88 17.76
N LYS A 93 9.69 -19.64 18.88
CA LYS A 93 10.49 -20.86 19.08
C LYS A 93 10.26 -21.90 17.98
N GLY A 94 9.01 -22.21 17.68
CA GLY A 94 8.66 -23.23 16.70
C GLY A 94 9.19 -22.87 15.29
N PHE A 95 8.96 -21.64 14.87
CA PHE A 95 9.37 -21.17 13.55
C PHE A 95 10.90 -21.07 13.43
N LEU A 96 11.57 -20.47 14.41
CA LEU A 96 13.02 -20.28 14.36
C LEU A 96 13.81 -21.57 14.60
N ALA A 97 13.29 -22.53 15.38
CA ALA A 97 13.96 -23.79 15.63
C ALA A 97 13.79 -24.82 14.49
N PHE A 98 12.60 -24.87 13.90
CA PHE A 98 12.25 -25.94 12.94
C PHE A 98 12.06 -25.43 11.51
N GLY A 99 11.65 -24.16 11.33
CA GLY A 99 11.50 -23.54 10.01
C GLY A 99 12.78 -22.96 9.43
N ALA A 100 13.80 -22.75 10.28
CA ALA A 100 15.05 -22.17 9.81
C ALA A 100 15.84 -23.12 8.90
N ALA A 101 16.21 -22.62 7.72
CA ALA A 101 16.94 -23.36 6.70
C ALA A 101 18.21 -22.62 6.24
N GLY A 102 19.00 -23.27 5.40
CA GLY A 102 20.15 -22.68 4.70
C GLY A 102 21.24 -22.08 5.61
N PRO A 103 21.95 -21.06 5.12
CA PRO A 103 23.11 -20.49 5.81
C PRO A 103 22.81 -19.80 7.13
N SER A 104 21.60 -19.25 7.28
CA SER A 104 21.15 -18.51 8.47
C SER A 104 20.59 -19.39 9.59
N LYS A 105 20.44 -20.69 9.36
CA LYS A 105 19.87 -21.65 10.32
C LYS A 105 20.49 -21.59 11.71
N GLY A 106 21.83 -21.58 11.80
CA GLY A 106 22.54 -21.55 13.08
C GLY A 106 22.23 -20.29 13.90
N PHE A 107 22.16 -19.13 13.24
CA PHE A 107 21.81 -17.88 13.88
C PHE A 107 20.38 -17.92 14.43
N TYR A 108 19.41 -18.32 13.62
CA TYR A 108 18.01 -18.35 14.03
C TYR A 108 17.70 -19.39 15.10
N ASN A 109 18.33 -20.55 15.02
CA ASN A 109 18.22 -21.55 16.10
C ASN A 109 18.80 -21.04 17.43
N GLY A 110 19.85 -20.22 17.40
CA GLY A 110 20.45 -19.62 18.58
C GLY A 110 19.58 -18.62 19.32
N ILE A 111 18.62 -17.99 18.62
CA ILE A 111 17.67 -17.03 19.20
C ILE A 111 16.26 -17.60 19.37
N ALA A 112 16.04 -18.86 18.99
CA ALA A 112 14.74 -19.51 19.07
C ALA A 112 14.24 -19.59 20.52
N GLY A 113 13.12 -18.95 20.81
CA GLY A 113 12.54 -18.89 22.16
C GLY A 113 13.21 -17.87 23.09
N ALA A 114 14.07 -17.00 22.58
CA ALA A 114 14.59 -15.89 23.36
C ALA A 114 13.47 -14.88 23.65
N ALA A 115 13.31 -14.49 24.91
CA ALA A 115 12.21 -13.61 25.34
C ALA A 115 12.15 -12.29 24.57
N TRP A 116 13.31 -11.66 24.30
CA TRP A 116 13.36 -10.42 23.52
C TRP A 116 12.84 -10.61 22.07
N ALA A 117 13.09 -11.77 21.45
CA ALA A 117 12.62 -12.09 20.12
C ALA A 117 11.10 -12.29 20.10
N ASP A 118 10.56 -12.99 21.12
CA ASP A 118 9.12 -13.17 21.30
C ASP A 118 8.41 -11.82 21.47
N TRP A 119 8.89 -10.95 22.36
CA TRP A 119 8.32 -9.63 22.57
C TRP A 119 8.39 -8.76 21.33
N LEU A 120 9.53 -8.68 20.64
CA LEU A 120 9.70 -7.89 19.44
C LEU A 120 8.75 -8.34 18.33
N PHE A 121 8.65 -9.67 18.15
CA PHE A 121 7.77 -10.26 17.16
C PHE A 121 6.27 -9.96 17.46
N MET A 122 5.83 -10.18 18.69
CA MET A 122 4.45 -9.98 19.10
C MET A 122 4.02 -8.50 19.05
N ILE A 123 4.87 -7.59 19.55
CA ILE A 123 4.63 -6.15 19.44
C ILE A 123 4.59 -5.74 17.96
N GLY A 124 5.50 -6.26 17.15
CA GLY A 124 5.52 -6.02 15.71
C GLY A 124 4.21 -6.43 15.04
N LEU A 125 3.76 -7.66 15.24
CA LEU A 125 2.49 -8.16 14.68
C LEU A 125 1.29 -7.32 15.10
N ALA A 126 1.17 -7.01 16.40
CA ALA A 126 0.06 -6.22 16.93
C ALA A 126 0.07 -4.79 16.39
N ALA A 127 1.22 -4.11 16.43
CA ALA A 127 1.35 -2.73 16.00
C ALA A 127 1.13 -2.57 14.49
N ILE A 128 1.77 -3.42 13.66
CA ILE A 128 1.62 -3.39 12.21
C ILE A 128 0.18 -3.71 11.82
N GLY A 129 -0.40 -4.79 12.37
CA GLY A 129 -1.78 -5.18 12.09
C GLY A 129 -2.78 -4.07 12.43
N THR A 130 -2.65 -3.48 13.63
CA THR A 130 -3.50 -2.36 14.08
C THR A 130 -3.32 -1.12 13.22
N ALA A 131 -2.07 -0.73 12.92
CA ALA A 131 -1.77 0.42 12.08
C ALA A 131 -2.38 0.27 10.67
N LEU A 132 -2.25 -0.91 10.07
CA LEU A 132 -2.85 -1.23 8.78
C LEU A 132 -4.38 -1.20 8.85
N LEU A 133 -5.03 -1.84 9.82
CA LEU A 133 -6.48 -1.83 9.94
C LEU A 133 -7.04 -0.42 10.13
N LEU A 134 -6.43 0.38 11.00
CA LEU A 134 -6.84 1.75 11.23
C LEU A 134 -6.40 2.70 10.09
N GLY A 135 -5.43 2.33 9.28
CA GLY A 135 -4.88 3.17 8.22
C GLY A 135 -4.04 4.35 8.73
N ILE A 136 -3.37 4.19 9.87
CA ILE A 136 -2.51 5.21 10.51
C ILE A 136 -1.05 4.78 10.46
N GLY A 137 -0.13 5.75 10.46
CA GLY A 137 1.30 5.44 10.48
C GLY A 137 1.78 4.53 9.34
N MET A 138 1.18 4.65 8.16
CA MET A 138 1.38 3.73 7.04
C MET A 138 2.84 3.56 6.62
N ARG A 139 3.65 4.62 6.70
CA ARG A 139 5.08 4.55 6.37
C ARG A 139 5.86 3.74 7.40
N VAL A 140 5.55 3.95 8.68
CA VAL A 140 6.17 3.19 9.77
C VAL A 140 5.77 1.72 9.68
N ALA A 141 4.49 1.44 9.49
CA ALA A 141 3.98 0.08 9.32
C ALA A 141 4.60 -0.62 8.10
N ALA A 142 4.81 0.09 6.99
CA ALA A 142 5.45 -0.46 5.80
C ALA A 142 6.93 -0.79 6.04
N VAL A 143 7.68 0.09 6.71
CA VAL A 143 9.10 -0.18 7.03
C VAL A 143 9.22 -1.30 8.04
N ALA A 144 8.51 -1.23 9.16
CA ALA A 144 8.60 -2.25 10.22
C ALA A 144 8.08 -3.62 9.74
N GLY A 145 6.94 -3.63 9.05
CA GLY A 145 6.37 -4.85 8.48
C GLY A 145 7.22 -5.42 7.35
N GLY A 146 7.74 -4.55 6.48
CA GLY A 146 8.66 -4.96 5.42
C GLY A 146 9.93 -5.62 5.98
N LEU A 147 10.54 -5.03 7.00
CA LEU A 147 11.68 -5.62 7.68
C LEU A 147 11.34 -6.96 8.33
N LEU A 148 10.20 -7.05 9.02
CA LEU A 148 9.73 -8.29 9.62
C LEU A 148 9.54 -9.38 8.55
N MET A 149 8.90 -9.07 7.44
CA MET A 149 8.68 -10.00 6.34
C MET A 149 9.99 -10.44 5.68
N VAL A 150 10.92 -9.52 5.42
CA VAL A 150 12.25 -9.86 4.89
C VAL A 150 13.02 -10.75 5.87
N MET A 151 12.97 -10.46 7.17
CA MET A 151 13.58 -11.35 8.18
C MET A 151 12.96 -12.75 8.16
N MET A 152 11.64 -12.86 8.11
CA MET A 152 10.94 -14.17 8.02
C MET A 152 11.32 -14.91 6.74
N TRP A 153 11.44 -14.22 5.61
CA TRP A 153 11.96 -14.79 4.37
C TRP A 153 13.38 -15.37 4.55
N THR A 154 14.28 -14.64 5.22
CA THR A 154 15.65 -15.14 5.45
C THR A 154 15.72 -16.35 6.39
N VAL A 155 14.70 -16.57 7.24
CA VAL A 155 14.58 -17.79 8.06
C VAL A 155 14.38 -19.02 7.18
N VAL A 156 13.45 -18.93 6.21
CA VAL A 156 13.04 -20.07 5.36
C VAL A 156 13.87 -20.22 4.09
N LEU A 157 14.89 -19.41 3.88
CA LEU A 157 15.69 -19.41 2.66
C LEU A 157 16.66 -20.61 2.59
N PRO A 158 16.68 -21.45 1.51
CA PRO A 158 15.82 -21.38 0.33
C PRO A 158 14.39 -21.87 0.64
N PRO A 159 13.34 -21.19 0.11
CA PRO A 159 11.97 -21.61 0.30
C PRO A 159 11.71 -23.00 -0.30
N GLU A 160 10.77 -23.73 0.29
CA GLU A 160 10.46 -25.12 -0.12
C GLU A 160 9.86 -25.20 -1.53
N ASN A 161 9.04 -24.24 -1.92
CA ASN A 161 8.24 -24.27 -3.16
C ASN A 161 8.78 -23.39 -4.30
N ASN A 162 9.89 -22.66 -4.09
CA ASN A 162 10.47 -21.76 -5.09
C ASN A 162 11.97 -21.59 -4.84
N VAL A 163 12.71 -21.12 -5.86
CA VAL A 163 14.17 -20.95 -5.77
C VAL A 163 14.55 -19.89 -4.72
N PHE A 164 13.80 -18.78 -4.65
CA PHE A 164 14.08 -17.67 -3.70
C PHE A 164 12.83 -16.88 -3.29
N MET A 165 11.73 -16.95 -4.05
CA MET A 165 10.53 -16.15 -3.82
C MET A 165 9.55 -16.88 -2.91
N ASP A 166 8.98 -16.18 -1.94
CA ASP A 166 7.89 -16.66 -1.11
C ASP A 166 6.88 -15.54 -0.81
N ASP A 167 5.85 -15.85 -0.04
CA ASP A 167 4.78 -14.92 0.33
C ASP A 167 5.27 -13.76 1.22
N HIS A 168 6.32 -13.95 2.02
CA HIS A 168 6.88 -12.87 2.85
C HIS A 168 7.41 -11.71 1.99
N LEU A 169 8.15 -12.01 0.90
CA LEU A 169 8.63 -10.97 -0.02
C LEU A 169 7.48 -10.26 -0.76
N ILE A 170 6.42 -11.01 -1.10
CA ILE A 170 5.23 -10.42 -1.72
C ILE A 170 4.54 -9.47 -0.74
N TYR A 171 4.39 -9.86 0.53
CA TYR A 171 3.82 -8.99 1.56
C TYR A 171 4.69 -7.77 1.84
N ALA A 172 6.01 -7.90 1.84
CA ALA A 172 6.92 -6.76 1.96
C ALA A 172 6.71 -5.75 0.81
N GLY A 173 6.63 -6.23 -0.43
CA GLY A 173 6.32 -5.39 -1.59
C GLY A 173 4.94 -4.75 -1.52
N LEU A 174 3.92 -5.49 -1.07
CA LEU A 174 2.58 -4.96 -0.88
C LEU A 174 2.53 -3.87 0.19
N LEU A 175 3.21 -4.05 1.32
CA LEU A 175 3.32 -3.01 2.37
C LEU A 175 3.90 -1.71 1.82
N ALA A 176 4.96 -1.81 1.02
CA ALA A 176 5.56 -0.64 0.36
C ALA A 176 4.56 0.03 -0.60
N ALA A 177 3.86 -0.75 -1.44
CA ALA A 177 2.86 -0.24 -2.36
C ALA A 177 1.71 0.48 -1.62
N LEU A 178 1.18 -0.12 -0.53
CA LEU A 178 0.11 0.46 0.29
C LEU A 178 0.50 1.82 0.90
N ALA A 179 1.76 1.95 1.35
CA ALA A 179 2.26 3.22 1.88
C ALA A 179 2.43 4.28 0.78
N LEU A 180 2.98 3.89 -0.38
CA LEU A 180 3.20 4.79 -1.52
C LEU A 180 1.90 5.36 -2.10
N VAL A 181 0.86 4.53 -2.23
CA VAL A 181 -0.46 4.97 -2.74
C VAL A 181 -1.31 5.69 -1.68
N GLY A 182 -0.84 5.77 -0.42
CA GLY A 182 -1.58 6.41 0.66
C GLY A 182 -2.89 5.68 1.00
N ALA A 183 -2.88 4.34 1.00
CA ALA A 183 -4.05 3.49 1.20
C ALA A 183 -4.78 3.74 2.54
N GLY A 184 -4.11 4.32 3.54
CA GLY A 184 -4.69 4.70 4.83
C GLY A 184 -5.74 5.81 4.76
N ASN A 185 -5.79 6.57 3.66
CA ASN A 185 -6.73 7.67 3.46
C ASN A 185 -8.13 7.22 2.99
N THR A 186 -8.30 5.96 2.60
CA THR A 186 -9.57 5.37 2.13
C THR A 186 -9.99 4.29 3.11
N PHE A 187 -11.20 4.39 3.64
CA PHE A 187 -11.70 3.50 4.71
C PHE A 187 -10.74 3.40 5.91
N GLY A 188 -10.06 4.51 6.26
CA GLY A 188 -9.12 4.57 7.35
C GLY A 188 -9.01 5.96 7.97
N LEU A 189 -8.30 6.05 9.08
CA LEU A 189 -8.08 7.27 9.86
C LEU A 189 -6.87 8.09 9.37
N GLY A 190 -6.25 7.74 8.24
CA GLY A 190 -5.03 8.38 7.74
C GLY A 190 -5.14 9.90 7.58
N ARG A 191 -6.31 10.39 7.12
CA ARG A 191 -6.56 11.84 7.00
C ARG A 191 -6.64 12.55 8.35
N VAL A 192 -7.20 11.90 9.37
CA VAL A 192 -7.29 12.43 10.74
C VAL A 192 -5.91 12.38 11.39
N TRP A 193 -5.22 11.25 11.26
CA TRP A 193 -3.86 11.04 11.72
C TRP A 193 -2.89 12.10 11.20
N ALA A 194 -2.95 12.41 9.90
CA ALA A 194 -2.11 13.41 9.27
C ALA A 194 -2.32 14.85 9.81
N LYS A 195 -3.44 15.13 10.49
CA LYS A 195 -3.73 16.44 11.09
C LYS A 195 -3.12 16.62 12.49
N LEU A 196 -2.69 15.54 13.15
CA LEU A 196 -2.11 15.59 14.47
C LEU A 196 -0.81 16.43 14.46
N PRO A 197 -0.59 17.32 15.46
CA PRO A 197 0.58 18.21 15.49
C PRO A 197 1.91 17.44 15.40
N ILE A 198 2.02 16.32 16.11
CA ILE A 198 3.22 15.47 16.09
C ILE A 198 3.48 14.86 14.70
N VAL A 199 2.42 14.42 13.99
CA VAL A 199 2.53 13.84 12.64
C VAL A 199 2.86 14.93 11.61
N ARG A 200 2.37 16.14 11.81
CA ARG A 200 2.73 17.31 10.98
C ARG A 200 4.18 17.70 11.17
N ARG A 201 4.69 17.63 12.41
CA ARG A 201 6.08 17.94 12.74
C ARG A 201 7.04 16.86 12.19
N PHE A 202 6.65 15.59 12.29
CA PHE A 202 7.45 14.44 11.84
C PHE A 202 6.75 13.74 10.69
N GLY A 203 6.97 14.23 9.46
CA GLY A 203 6.27 13.73 8.25
C GLY A 203 6.46 12.25 7.93
N TRP A 204 7.46 11.59 8.51
CA TRP A 204 7.68 10.15 8.38
C TRP A 204 6.65 9.30 9.16
N LEU A 205 5.92 9.91 10.12
CA LEU A 205 4.84 9.23 10.86
C LEU A 205 3.52 9.08 10.07
N LYS A 206 3.47 9.59 8.82
CA LYS A 206 2.25 9.49 7.99
C LYS A 206 2.01 8.08 7.49
#